data_e4a39b3a29e4f4ccaca17a57aedfc2cf
#
_entry.id   e4a39b3a29e4f4ccaca17a57aedfc2cf
#
_cell.length_a   1.000
_cell.length_b   1.000
_cell.length_c   1.000
_cell.angle_alpha   90.00
_cell.angle_beta   90.00
_cell.angle_gamma   90.00
#
_symmetry.space_group_name_H-M   'P 1'
#
loop_
_entity.id
_entity.type
_entity.pdbx_description
1 polymer ?
#
loop_
_entity_poly.entity_id
_entity_poly.type
_entity_poly.pdbx_seq_one_letter_code
_entity_poly.pdbx_strand_id
1 'polypeptide(L)'
;MHLGWLNASQDDRKNISRSEEFGDKHPICKLPDADPLIVSVFRNVGPCLGTGMGAFSITWQELDAYSRLSQTELTAWESEQVITMSKLYCSYLNVGKKSSRAPYERDYTDEEIQDSKDAMTRVLKSENDAFDKLTD
;
A
#
# COMPACT_ATOMS: atom_id res chain seq x y z
N MET A 1 -4.01 -5.36 0.39
CA MET A 1 -2.99 -5.09 1.42
C MET A 1 -2.07 -3.94 1.02
N HIS A 2 -1.24 -4.07 -0.01
CA HIS A 2 -0.26 -3.05 -0.40
C HIS A 2 -0.88 -1.68 -0.69
N LEU A 3 -1.95 -1.64 -1.47
CA LEU A 3 -2.66 -0.39 -1.78
C LEU A 3 -3.23 0.29 -0.52
N GLY A 4 -3.78 -0.49 0.42
CA GLY A 4 -4.27 0.06 1.69
C GLY A 4 -3.13 0.61 2.55
N TRP A 5 -1.97 -0.04 2.55
CA TRP A 5 -0.78 0.45 3.24
C TRP A 5 -0.24 1.75 2.62
N LEU A 6 -0.20 1.84 1.27
CA LEU A 6 0.21 3.06 0.56
C LEU A 6 -0.72 4.24 0.83
N ASN A 7 -2.02 3.99 0.92
CA ASN A 7 -3.00 5.03 1.19
C ASN A 7 -3.11 5.40 2.67
N ALA A 8 -2.51 4.62 3.58
CA ALA A 8 -2.45 4.97 4.99
C ALA A 8 -1.45 6.10 5.25
N SER A 9 -1.79 7.02 6.13
CA SER A 9 -0.86 8.05 6.61
C SER A 9 0.06 7.48 7.69
N GLN A 10 1.34 7.86 7.68
CA GLN A 10 2.28 7.54 8.78
C GLN A 10 2.13 8.48 9.96
N ASP A 11 1.75 9.71 9.71
CA ASP A 11 1.62 10.76 10.72
C ASP A 11 0.19 11.33 10.68
N ASP A 12 -0.55 11.10 11.76
CA ASP A 12 -1.92 11.61 11.92
C ASP A 12 -1.99 13.15 11.86
N ARG A 13 -0.87 13.85 12.08
CA ARG A 13 -0.80 15.30 12.03
C ARG A 13 -0.70 15.87 10.62
N LYS A 14 -0.09 15.11 9.71
CA LYS A 14 0.13 15.58 8.32
C LYS A 14 -1.02 15.25 7.38
N ASN A 15 -1.81 14.24 7.70
CA ASN A 15 -2.92 13.74 6.88
C ASN A 15 -2.52 13.46 5.41
N ILE A 16 -1.25 13.10 5.19
CA ILE A 16 -0.65 12.80 3.89
C ILE A 16 -0.47 11.29 3.80
N SER A 17 -0.89 10.69 2.70
CA SER A 17 -0.71 9.26 2.47
C SER A 17 0.75 8.92 2.15
N ARG A 18 1.15 7.66 2.38
CA ARG A 18 2.49 7.20 1.97
C ARG A 18 2.70 7.32 0.46
N SER A 19 1.64 7.11 -0.31
CA SER A 19 1.67 7.28 -1.76
C SER A 19 2.10 8.69 -2.15
N GLU A 20 1.60 9.70 -1.45
CA GLU A 20 1.99 11.09 -1.68
C GLU A 20 3.41 11.39 -1.18
N GLU A 21 3.81 10.83 -0.04
CA GLU A 21 5.18 11.00 0.49
C GLU A 21 6.24 10.36 -0.39
N PHE A 22 5.99 9.17 -0.94
CA PHE A 22 6.94 8.48 -1.81
C PHE A 22 7.01 9.08 -3.21
N GLY A 23 5.93 9.70 -3.71
CA GLY A 23 5.85 10.13 -5.10
C GLY A 23 6.18 8.98 -6.05
N ASP A 24 7.20 9.13 -6.87
CA ASP A 24 7.65 8.10 -7.82
C ASP A 24 8.57 7.02 -7.20
N LYS A 25 8.92 7.15 -5.92
CA LYS A 25 9.86 6.26 -5.21
C LYS A 25 9.14 5.23 -4.34
N HIS A 26 8.14 4.56 -4.89
CA HIS A 26 7.46 3.49 -4.18
C HIS A 26 8.37 2.29 -3.94
N PRO A 27 8.20 1.59 -2.80
CA PRO A 27 8.85 0.31 -2.57
C PRO A 27 8.53 -0.67 -3.69
N ILE A 28 9.55 -1.39 -4.17
CA ILE A 28 9.35 -2.43 -5.17
C ILE A 28 8.53 -3.55 -4.54
N CYS A 29 7.38 -3.83 -5.12
CA CYS A 29 6.46 -4.84 -4.64
C CYS A 29 6.25 -5.91 -5.71
N LYS A 30 6.50 -7.16 -5.35
CA LYS A 30 6.13 -8.30 -6.20
C LYS A 30 4.66 -8.59 -5.99
N LEU A 31 3.82 -8.06 -6.87
CA LEU A 31 2.39 -8.36 -6.84
C LEU A 31 2.15 -9.79 -7.36
N PRO A 32 1.26 -10.55 -6.74
CA PRO A 32 0.81 -11.81 -7.30
C PRO A 32 0.03 -11.57 -8.60
N ASP A 33 0.04 -12.57 -9.48
CA ASP A 33 -0.84 -12.57 -10.64
C ASP A 33 -2.30 -12.53 -10.15
N ALA A 34 -3.03 -11.56 -10.64
CA ALA A 34 -4.42 -11.36 -10.26
C ALA A 34 -5.30 -11.37 -11.51
N ASP A 35 -6.51 -11.91 -11.38
CA ASP A 35 -7.50 -11.87 -12.46
C ASP A 35 -7.86 -10.41 -12.78
N PRO A 36 -7.69 -9.97 -14.04
CA PRO A 36 -7.97 -8.60 -14.44
C PRO A 36 -9.42 -8.18 -14.20
N LEU A 37 -10.38 -9.09 -14.30
CA LEU A 37 -11.78 -8.84 -14.03
C LEU A 37 -11.98 -8.47 -12.56
N ILE A 38 -11.46 -9.28 -11.64
CA ILE A 38 -11.58 -9.06 -10.18
C ILE A 38 -10.95 -7.71 -9.80
N VAL A 39 -9.77 -7.40 -10.34
CA VAL A 39 -9.10 -6.12 -10.08
C VAL A 39 -9.91 -4.94 -10.62
N SER A 40 -10.48 -5.07 -11.81
CA SER A 40 -11.32 -4.04 -12.43
C SER A 40 -12.58 -3.80 -11.60
N VAL A 41 -13.28 -4.86 -11.20
CA VAL A 41 -14.48 -4.78 -10.36
C VAL A 41 -14.15 -4.12 -9.02
N PHE A 42 -13.08 -4.55 -8.36
CA PHE A 42 -12.62 -3.96 -7.09
C PHE A 42 -12.37 -2.45 -7.19
N ARG A 43 -11.78 -1.99 -8.29
CA ARG A 43 -11.55 -0.56 -8.53
C ARG A 43 -12.84 0.20 -8.78
N ASN A 44 -13.74 -0.37 -9.56
CA ASN A 44 -14.97 0.30 -10.00
C ASN A 44 -16.03 0.38 -8.89
N VAL A 45 -16.18 -0.67 -8.08
CA VAL A 45 -17.05 -0.65 -6.88
C VAL A 45 -16.51 0.33 -5.84
N GLY A 46 -15.21 0.51 -5.81
CA GLY A 46 -14.49 1.24 -4.78
C GLY A 46 -13.91 0.31 -3.72
N PRO A 47 -12.67 0.57 -3.29
CA PRO A 47 -11.96 -0.33 -2.39
C PRO A 47 -12.54 -0.38 -0.97
N CYS A 48 -13.28 0.64 -0.55
CA CYS A 48 -13.86 0.76 0.78
C CYS A 48 -15.00 1.77 0.84
N LEU A 49 -15.79 1.68 1.90
CA LEU A 49 -16.78 2.68 2.29
C LEU A 49 -16.15 3.62 3.32
N GLY A 50 -16.16 4.92 3.01
CA GLY A 50 -15.75 5.95 3.97
C GLY A 50 -16.87 6.28 4.94
N THR A 51 -16.55 6.26 6.24
CA THR A 51 -17.46 6.75 7.28
C THR A 51 -16.71 7.73 8.17
N GLY A 52 -17.43 8.52 8.95
CA GLY A 52 -16.80 9.43 9.93
C GLY A 52 -15.94 8.73 11.00
N MET A 53 -16.03 7.41 11.11
CA MET A 53 -15.29 6.59 12.07
C MET A 53 -14.18 5.73 11.43
N GLY A 54 -13.95 5.86 10.14
CA GLY A 54 -12.90 5.13 9.42
C GLY A 54 -13.39 4.49 8.11
N ALA A 55 -12.54 3.63 7.54
CA ALA A 55 -12.83 2.89 6.31
C ALA A 55 -13.35 1.48 6.65
N PHE A 56 -14.44 1.10 6.02
CA PHE A 56 -15.06 -0.21 6.14
C PHE A 56 -15.07 -0.92 4.79
N SER A 57 -15.00 -2.24 4.80
CA SER A 57 -15.10 -3.02 3.57
C SER A 57 -16.47 -2.84 2.92
N ILE A 58 -16.48 -2.92 1.58
CA ILE A 58 -17.74 -3.03 0.83
C ILE A 58 -18.52 -4.25 1.29
N THR A 59 -19.85 -4.15 1.19
CA THR A 59 -20.76 -5.25 1.52
C THR A 59 -21.20 -5.99 0.25
N TRP A 60 -21.84 -7.14 0.46
CA TRP A 60 -22.46 -7.88 -0.63
C TRP A 60 -23.54 -7.07 -1.36
N GLN A 61 -24.17 -6.13 -0.69
CA GLN A 61 -25.21 -5.27 -1.26
C GLN A 61 -24.63 -4.28 -2.27
N GLU A 62 -23.51 -3.63 -1.98
CA GLU A 62 -22.84 -2.75 -2.93
C GLU A 62 -22.33 -3.53 -4.15
N LEU A 63 -21.78 -4.72 -3.93
CA LEU A 63 -21.30 -5.56 -5.01
C LEU A 63 -22.44 -6.07 -5.90
N ASP A 64 -23.57 -6.46 -5.32
CA ASP A 64 -24.77 -6.86 -6.07
C ASP A 64 -25.33 -5.68 -6.86
N ALA A 65 -25.41 -4.50 -6.25
CA ALA A 65 -25.86 -3.28 -6.94
C ALA A 65 -24.96 -2.94 -8.12
N TYR A 66 -23.64 -3.03 -7.94
CA TYR A 66 -22.67 -2.85 -9.02
C TYR A 66 -22.87 -3.85 -10.14
N SER A 67 -22.92 -5.16 -9.82
CA SER A 67 -23.10 -6.24 -10.79
C SER A 67 -24.35 -6.03 -11.66
N ARG A 68 -25.45 -5.68 -11.04
CA ARG A 68 -26.72 -5.39 -11.76
C ARG A 68 -26.64 -4.15 -12.65
N LEU A 69 -26.06 -3.05 -12.13
CA LEU A 69 -26.00 -1.78 -12.87
C LEU A 69 -24.98 -1.83 -14.01
N SER A 70 -23.84 -2.49 -13.80
CA SER A 70 -22.78 -2.62 -14.80
C SER A 70 -23.03 -3.79 -15.77
N GLN A 71 -24.04 -4.61 -15.52
CA GLN A 71 -24.29 -5.87 -16.25
C GLN A 71 -23.06 -6.81 -16.26
N THR A 72 -22.29 -6.77 -15.19
CA THR A 72 -21.13 -7.62 -14.99
C THR A 72 -21.54 -8.86 -14.21
N GLU A 73 -21.52 -10.02 -14.86
CA GLU A 73 -21.79 -11.28 -14.18
C GLU A 73 -20.56 -11.72 -13.39
N LEU A 74 -20.75 -11.91 -12.09
CA LEU A 74 -19.74 -12.39 -11.17
C LEU A 74 -20.14 -13.75 -10.62
N THR A 75 -19.23 -14.70 -10.65
CA THR A 75 -19.39 -15.95 -9.94
C THR A 75 -19.32 -15.70 -8.41
N ALA A 76 -19.81 -16.66 -7.64
CA ALA A 76 -19.74 -16.60 -6.17
C ALA A 76 -18.28 -16.42 -5.69
N TRP A 77 -17.35 -17.15 -6.32
CA TRP A 77 -15.92 -17.08 -5.98
C TRP A 77 -15.32 -15.68 -6.28
N GLU A 78 -15.58 -15.14 -7.48
CA GLU A 78 -15.10 -13.79 -7.86
C GLU A 78 -15.63 -12.72 -6.90
N SER A 79 -16.92 -12.81 -6.56
CA SER A 79 -17.56 -11.90 -5.61
C SER A 79 -16.88 -11.97 -4.24
N GLU A 80 -16.59 -13.18 -3.75
CA GLU A 80 -15.89 -13.40 -2.50
C GLU A 80 -14.46 -12.82 -2.53
N GLN A 81 -13.74 -12.95 -3.67
CA GLN A 81 -12.43 -12.36 -3.82
C GLN A 81 -12.48 -10.82 -3.73
N VAL A 82 -13.44 -10.17 -4.39
CA VAL A 82 -13.60 -8.71 -4.32
C VAL A 82 -13.87 -8.25 -2.89
N ILE A 83 -14.77 -8.92 -2.16
CA ILE A 83 -15.05 -8.60 -0.75
C ILE A 83 -13.80 -8.82 0.12
N THR A 84 -13.06 -9.89 -0.10
CA THR A 84 -11.82 -10.18 0.62
C THR A 84 -10.75 -9.12 0.35
N MET A 85 -10.59 -8.69 -0.89
CA MET A 85 -9.69 -7.59 -1.24
C MET A 85 -10.06 -6.31 -0.51
N SER A 86 -11.35 -5.98 -0.43
CA SER A 86 -11.83 -4.80 0.30
C SER A 86 -11.54 -4.89 1.81
N LYS A 87 -11.79 -6.05 2.43
CA LYS A 87 -11.45 -6.27 3.85
C LYS A 87 -9.96 -6.08 4.13
N LEU A 88 -9.11 -6.64 3.27
CA LEU A 88 -7.67 -6.51 3.39
C LEU A 88 -7.21 -5.06 3.15
N TYR A 89 -7.80 -4.37 2.19
CA TYR A 89 -7.53 -2.95 1.94
C TYR A 89 -7.84 -2.12 3.19
N CYS A 90 -9.05 -2.25 3.76
CA CYS A 90 -9.45 -1.51 4.95
C CYS A 90 -8.59 -1.84 6.16
N SER A 91 -8.25 -3.12 6.36
CA SER A 91 -7.34 -3.54 7.43
C SER A 91 -6.00 -2.82 7.34
N TYR A 92 -5.38 -2.80 6.16
CA TYR A 92 -4.09 -2.14 5.96
C TYR A 92 -4.18 -0.61 5.91
N LEU A 93 -5.32 -0.05 5.55
CA LEU A 93 -5.56 1.38 5.67
C LEU A 93 -5.63 1.82 7.14
N ASN A 94 -6.30 1.05 7.97
CA ASN A 94 -6.53 1.37 9.39
C ASN A 94 -5.30 1.02 10.27
N VAL A 95 -4.64 -0.12 10.00
CA VAL A 95 -3.51 -0.64 10.79
C VAL A 95 -2.16 -0.25 10.16
N GLY A 96 -2.15 0.03 8.88
CA GLY A 96 -0.94 0.35 8.10
C GLY A 96 -0.14 1.55 8.61
N LYS A 97 -0.76 2.41 9.40
CA LYS A 97 -0.10 3.54 10.10
C LYS A 97 1.08 3.10 10.97
N LYS A 98 1.04 1.86 11.50
CA LYS A 98 2.03 1.32 12.44
C LYS A 98 3.14 0.51 11.76
N SER A 99 2.95 0.11 10.50
CA SER A 99 3.92 -0.73 9.78
C SER A 99 4.80 0.12 8.88
N SER A 100 6.10 0.12 9.14
CA SER A 100 7.10 0.79 8.29
C SER A 100 7.41 -0.01 7.02
N ARG A 101 7.18 -1.33 7.03
CA ARG A 101 7.47 -2.22 5.89
C ARG A 101 6.23 -2.44 5.04
N ALA A 102 6.38 -2.33 3.73
CA ALA A 102 5.32 -2.61 2.77
C ALA A 102 4.94 -4.11 2.79
N PRO A 103 3.63 -4.43 2.75
CA PRO A 103 3.21 -5.81 2.52
C PRO A 103 3.72 -6.30 1.15
N TYR A 104 4.18 -7.55 1.09
CA TYR A 104 4.75 -8.17 -0.11
C TYR A 104 5.99 -7.47 -0.68
N GLU A 105 6.67 -6.65 0.13
CA GLU A 105 8.00 -6.22 -0.21
C GLU A 105 8.87 -7.45 -0.44
N ARG A 106 9.57 -7.50 -1.59
CA ARG A 106 10.48 -8.61 -1.86
C ARG A 106 11.62 -8.61 -0.85
N ASP A 107 12.10 -9.77 -0.51
CA ASP A 107 13.33 -9.86 0.24
C ASP A 107 14.48 -9.36 -0.64
N TYR A 108 15.31 -8.51 -0.05
CA TYR A 108 16.51 -8.01 -0.72
C TYR A 108 17.55 -9.13 -0.79
N THR A 109 18.31 -9.17 -1.87
CA THR A 109 19.47 -10.06 -1.95
C THR A 109 20.58 -9.58 -1.02
N ASP A 110 21.45 -10.50 -0.61
CA ASP A 110 22.60 -10.14 0.26
C ASP A 110 23.47 -9.05 -0.38
N GLU A 111 23.61 -9.06 -1.71
CA GLU A 111 24.34 -8.04 -2.48
C GLU A 111 23.67 -6.66 -2.37
N GLU A 112 22.35 -6.57 -2.54
CA GLU A 112 21.60 -5.31 -2.39
C GLU A 112 21.65 -4.78 -0.96
N ILE A 113 21.63 -5.68 0.04
CA ILE A 113 21.79 -5.32 1.45
C ILE A 113 23.18 -4.74 1.70
N GLN A 114 24.22 -5.34 1.11
CA GLN A 114 25.58 -4.88 1.26
C GLN A 114 25.80 -3.54 0.57
N ASP A 115 25.31 -3.37 -0.66
CA ASP A 115 25.36 -2.12 -1.40
C ASP A 115 24.66 -0.97 -0.65
N SER A 116 23.52 -1.25 -0.02
CA SER A 116 22.80 -0.28 0.80
C SER A 116 23.60 0.13 2.04
N LYS A 117 24.25 -0.82 2.72
CA LYS A 117 25.12 -0.56 3.87
C LYS A 117 26.34 0.27 3.48
N ASP A 118 26.95 -0.05 2.34
CA ASP A 118 28.12 0.68 1.82
C ASP A 118 27.77 2.10 1.39
N ALA A 119 26.57 2.29 0.79
CA ALA A 119 26.05 3.61 0.46
C ALA A 119 25.80 4.45 1.74
N MET A 120 25.17 3.86 2.76
CA MET A 120 24.94 4.52 4.03
C MET A 120 26.23 4.89 4.75
N THR A 121 27.22 4.01 4.73
CA THR A 121 28.54 4.26 5.31
C THR A 121 29.27 5.42 4.62
N ARG A 122 29.15 5.50 3.29
CA ARG A 122 29.72 6.63 2.50
C ARG A 122 29.07 7.96 2.86
N VAL A 123 27.74 7.99 3.03
CA VAL A 123 27.01 9.20 3.44
C VAL A 123 27.45 9.65 4.82
N LEU A 124 27.45 8.74 5.81
CA LEU A 124 27.87 9.04 7.18
C LEU A 124 29.30 9.56 7.25
N LYS A 125 30.21 8.97 6.45
CA LYS A 125 31.60 9.42 6.38
C LYS A 125 31.69 10.84 5.80
N SER A 126 30.95 11.12 4.72
CA SER A 126 30.92 12.45 4.11
C SER A 126 30.35 13.52 5.05
N GLU A 127 29.35 13.18 5.86
CA GLU A 127 28.78 14.08 6.86
C GLU A 127 29.78 14.36 8.01
N ASN A 128 30.47 13.34 8.51
CA ASN A 128 31.51 13.51 9.52
C ASN A 128 32.69 14.36 9.00
N ASP A 129 33.18 14.10 7.77
CA ASP A 129 34.24 14.90 7.14
C ASP A 129 33.82 16.35 6.91
N ALA A 130 32.52 16.60 6.68
CA ALA A 130 31.99 17.95 6.57
C ALA A 130 31.90 18.64 7.93
N PHE A 131 31.53 17.92 8.98
CA PHE A 131 31.45 18.43 10.33
C PHE A 131 32.82 18.78 10.89
N ASP A 132 33.85 17.95 10.67
CA ASP A 132 35.23 18.19 11.09
C ASP A 132 35.80 19.45 10.46
N LYS A 133 35.47 19.75 9.18
CA LYS A 133 35.87 20.96 8.47
C LYS A 133 35.21 22.25 8.97
N LEU A 134 34.08 22.14 9.68
CA LEU A 134 33.39 23.28 10.28
C LEU A 134 33.88 23.59 11.70
N THR A 135 34.61 22.67 12.32
CA THR A 135 35.13 22.80 13.69
C THR A 135 36.61 23.16 13.75
N ASP A 136 37.30 23.18 12.64
CA ASP A 136 38.64 23.73 12.46
C ASP A 136 38.58 25.20 12.00
#